data_8d3bbed54610b34bf01d1064aaaf319a
#
_entry.id   8d3bbed54610b34bf01d1064aaaf319a
#
_cell.length_a   1.000
_cell.length_b   1.000
_cell.length_c   1.000
_cell.angle_alpha   90.00
_cell.angle_beta   90.00
_cell.angle_gamma   90.00
#
_symmetry.space_group_name_H-M   'P 1'
#
loop_
_entity.id
_entity.type
_entity.pdbx_description
1 polymer ?
#
loop_
_entity_poly.entity_id
_entity_poly.type
_entity_poly.pdbx_seq_one_letter_code
_entity_poly.pdbx_strand_id
1 'polypeptide(L)'
;GFNVDLNNQKVCDGMNIHAAGVEKTYLNYRFSQPYRVSTQHSERFIPDVNFPRQYSVRVNPFLKFPDGILKKPAFDPYIFHTDTSTQYWQSRASLVSSSEGGTMDFSESSRVRKFLISGAESYNRFNSLAHNGYGERQCFFPSNNLHIGALMRALFSNLEEWVADGELPLDSIYPKIYDETLVEASSMFLPSLIKENFRAALNGSGDMEFGSRVKFNRGVVDLLAPEVIANHKVLVPAVDQFGHDIAGMETHGMESDI
;
A
#
# COMPACT_ATOMS: atom_id res chain seq x y z
N GLY A 1 -2.89 -8.59 13.58
CA GLY A 1 -4.03 -8.35 14.44
C GLY A 1 -5.06 -9.43 14.26
N PHE A 2 -5.89 -9.62 15.25
CA PHE A 2 -6.97 -10.60 15.17
C PHE A 2 -8.29 -9.84 15.15
N ASN A 3 -9.16 -10.16 14.22
CA ASN A 3 -10.50 -9.60 14.14
C ASN A 3 -11.43 -10.26 15.17
N VAL A 4 -10.99 -10.29 16.43
CA VAL A 4 -11.73 -10.86 17.55
C VAL A 4 -11.56 -10.03 18.80
N ASP A 5 -12.61 -9.95 19.60
CA ASP A 5 -12.59 -9.33 20.92
C ASP A 5 -12.03 -10.28 22.02
N LEU A 6 -12.08 -9.84 23.26
CA LEU A 6 -11.65 -10.61 24.42
C LEU A 6 -12.48 -11.88 24.66
N ASN A 7 -13.72 -11.92 24.15
CA ASN A 7 -14.62 -13.06 24.24
C ASN A 7 -14.50 -13.98 23.02
N ASN A 8 -13.51 -13.76 22.16
CA ASN A 8 -13.30 -14.48 20.91
C ASN A 8 -14.44 -14.32 19.91
N GLN A 9 -15.14 -13.18 19.95
CA GLN A 9 -16.19 -12.82 18.99
C GLN A 9 -15.60 -12.00 17.86
N LYS A 10 -16.10 -12.20 16.64
CA LYS A 10 -15.70 -11.41 15.47
C LYS A 10 -16.08 -9.93 15.69
N VAL A 11 -15.17 -9.02 15.42
CA VAL A 11 -15.34 -7.58 15.67
C VAL A 11 -15.95 -6.86 14.48
N CYS A 12 -15.50 -7.17 13.25
CA CYS A 12 -16.02 -6.56 12.03
C CYS A 12 -16.08 -7.57 10.88
N ASP A 13 -17.06 -7.41 10.01
CA ASP A 13 -17.31 -8.26 8.86
C ASP A 13 -16.67 -7.75 7.59
N GLY A 14 -16.52 -6.44 7.46
CA GLY A 14 -15.86 -5.76 6.37
C GLY A 14 -14.89 -4.68 6.83
N MET A 15 -13.85 -4.42 6.06
CA MET A 15 -12.86 -3.36 6.27
C MET A 15 -12.56 -2.65 4.96
N ASN A 16 -12.59 -1.34 4.95
CA ASN A 16 -12.01 -0.54 3.89
C ASN A 16 -10.69 0.06 4.37
N ILE A 17 -9.58 -0.39 3.79
CA ILE A 17 -8.23 0.04 4.10
C ILE A 17 -7.80 1.00 3.01
N HIS A 18 -7.57 2.27 3.36
CA HIS A 18 -7.21 3.31 2.40
C HIS A 18 -5.81 3.85 2.65
N ALA A 19 -5.05 4.01 1.56
CA ALA A 19 -3.72 4.64 1.53
C ALA A 19 -2.71 4.01 2.50
N ALA A 20 -2.74 2.69 2.65
CA ALA A 20 -1.84 1.98 3.56
C ALA A 20 -0.57 1.43 2.88
N GLY A 21 -0.63 1.14 1.59
CA GLY A 21 0.44 0.40 0.94
C GLY A 21 0.73 -0.91 1.68
N VAL A 22 2.00 -1.18 1.97
CA VAL A 22 2.42 -2.34 2.81
C VAL A 22 2.85 -1.94 4.21
N GLU A 23 2.72 -0.69 4.56
CA GLU A 23 3.23 -0.16 5.82
C GLU A 23 2.48 -0.68 7.03
N LYS A 24 3.18 -0.86 8.12
CA LYS A 24 2.63 -1.36 9.38
C LYS A 24 2.97 -0.42 10.52
N THR A 25 2.00 -0.24 11.39
CA THR A 25 2.19 0.54 12.62
C THR A 25 2.49 -0.41 13.78
N TYR A 26 3.62 -0.23 14.41
CA TYR A 26 4.11 -1.07 15.52
C TYR A 26 3.82 -0.42 16.87
N LEU A 27 2.55 -0.25 17.19
CA LEU A 27 2.12 0.47 18.40
C LEU A 27 2.53 -0.24 19.71
N ASN A 28 2.60 -1.56 19.70
CA ASN A 28 2.83 -2.37 20.88
C ASN A 28 4.24 -2.99 20.95
N TYR A 29 5.13 -2.57 20.07
CA TYR A 29 6.50 -3.03 20.09
C TYR A 29 7.32 -2.23 21.10
N ARG A 30 8.20 -2.92 21.82
CA ARG A 30 9.21 -2.25 22.64
C ARG A 30 10.06 -1.35 21.74
N PHE A 31 10.26 -0.09 22.13
CA PHE A 31 10.95 0.95 21.37
C PHE A 31 10.21 1.44 20.12
N SER A 32 8.92 1.13 19.94
CA SER A 32 8.14 1.76 18.88
C SER A 32 8.03 3.27 19.13
N GLN A 33 8.11 4.02 18.03
CA GLN A 33 7.96 5.47 18.07
C GLN A 33 6.54 5.83 17.66
N PRO A 34 5.71 6.41 18.54
CA PRO A 34 4.28 6.67 18.25
C PRO A 34 4.07 7.64 17.08
N TYR A 35 5.05 8.51 16.81
CA TYR A 35 4.98 9.51 15.73
C TYR A 35 5.80 9.13 14.51
N ARG A 36 6.22 7.88 14.39
CA ARG A 36 6.99 7.43 13.25
C ARG A 36 6.13 7.46 12.00
N VAL A 37 6.56 8.22 11.03
CA VAL A 37 6.06 8.18 9.66
C VAL A 37 7.08 7.43 8.83
N SER A 38 6.68 6.34 8.22
CA SER A 38 7.54 5.43 7.47
C SER A 38 8.36 6.13 6.39
N THR A 39 7.77 7.09 5.70
CA THR A 39 8.41 7.86 4.64
C THR A 39 9.53 8.78 5.12
N GLN A 40 9.54 9.15 6.39
CA GLN A 40 10.52 10.08 6.98
C GLN A 40 11.62 9.37 7.77
N HIS A 41 11.31 8.19 8.32
CA HIS A 41 12.16 7.51 9.29
C HIS A 41 12.31 6.02 8.99
N SER A 42 12.06 5.63 7.73
CA SER A 42 12.05 4.22 7.29
C SER A 42 13.38 3.53 7.49
N GLU A 43 14.42 4.31 7.63
CA GLU A 43 15.74 3.82 7.37
C GLU A 43 16.41 3.12 8.51
N ARG A 44 15.85 3.05 9.74
CA ARG A 44 16.89 2.78 10.67
C ARG A 44 16.68 1.74 11.76
N PHE A 45 15.51 1.54 12.31
CA PHE A 45 15.47 0.70 13.50
C PHE A 45 14.27 -0.24 13.65
N ILE A 46 13.21 -0.03 12.87
CA ILE A 46 12.04 -0.92 12.87
C ILE A 46 11.51 -1.01 11.45
N PRO A 47 11.41 -2.21 10.84
CA PRO A 47 10.88 -2.35 9.50
C PRO A 47 9.40 -2.05 9.50
N ASP A 48 9.02 -1.07 8.72
CA ASP A 48 7.63 -0.74 8.42
C ASP A 48 7.01 -1.71 7.39
N VAL A 49 7.85 -2.48 6.70
CA VAL A 49 7.47 -3.36 5.59
C VAL A 49 7.77 -4.83 5.90
N ASN A 50 7.52 -5.25 7.11
CA ASN A 50 7.85 -6.61 7.53
C ASN A 50 6.84 -7.63 6.99
N PHE A 51 7.31 -8.85 6.73
CA PHE A 51 6.44 -9.97 6.35
C PHE A 51 5.45 -10.33 7.49
N PRO A 52 4.18 -10.71 7.20
CA PRO A 52 3.55 -10.85 5.89
C PRO A 52 3.10 -9.49 5.31
N ARG A 53 3.21 -9.34 3.99
CA ARG A 53 2.77 -8.14 3.25
C ARG A 53 1.48 -8.39 2.51
N GLN A 54 1.25 -9.65 2.15
CA GLN A 54 0.11 -10.10 1.34
C GLN A 54 -1.03 -10.57 2.23
N TYR A 55 -2.23 -10.49 1.69
CA TYR A 55 -3.43 -10.98 2.38
C TYR A 55 -3.45 -12.50 2.46
N SER A 56 -3.09 -13.21 1.39
CA SER A 56 -3.00 -14.66 1.36
C SER A 56 -1.77 -15.17 2.10
N VAL A 57 -1.88 -16.38 2.66
CA VAL A 57 -0.74 -17.06 3.28
C VAL A 57 0.31 -17.38 2.23
N ARG A 58 1.53 -16.95 2.46
CA ARG A 58 2.70 -17.17 1.61
C ARG A 58 3.88 -17.64 2.45
N VAL A 59 4.81 -18.31 1.82
CA VAL A 59 6.08 -18.66 2.46
C VAL A 59 7.03 -17.48 2.28
N ASN A 60 7.54 -16.95 3.39
CA ASN A 60 8.60 -15.95 3.32
C ASN A 60 9.81 -16.55 2.59
N PRO A 61 10.27 -15.95 1.48
CA PRO A 61 11.34 -16.53 0.67
C PRO A 61 12.69 -16.64 1.40
N PHE A 62 12.90 -15.83 2.42
CA PHE A 62 14.15 -15.75 3.19
C PHE A 62 14.06 -16.55 4.50
N LEU A 63 13.04 -16.31 5.29
CA LEU A 63 12.87 -16.92 6.61
C LEU A 63 12.17 -18.29 6.56
N LYS A 64 11.73 -18.73 5.36
CA LYS A 64 11.15 -20.06 5.08
C LYS A 64 9.97 -20.47 5.96
N PHE A 65 9.15 -19.52 6.40
CA PHE A 65 7.93 -19.83 7.14
C PHE A 65 6.69 -19.24 6.44
N PRO A 66 5.54 -19.91 6.56
CA PRO A 66 4.28 -19.41 6.02
C PRO A 66 3.66 -18.39 6.98
N ASP A 67 3.17 -17.29 6.41
CA ASP A 67 2.33 -16.32 7.10
C ASP A 67 1.48 -15.52 6.09
N GLY A 68 0.46 -14.81 6.57
CA GLY A 68 -0.42 -13.96 5.78
C GLY A 68 -1.20 -13.03 6.68
N ILE A 69 -1.78 -11.99 6.10
CA ILE A 69 -2.64 -11.07 6.85
C ILE A 69 -3.94 -11.77 7.20
N LEU A 70 -4.58 -12.41 6.21
CA LEU A 70 -5.75 -13.27 6.39
C LEU A 70 -5.31 -14.72 6.56
N LYS A 71 -5.47 -15.26 7.76
CA LYS A 71 -5.04 -16.61 8.12
C LYS A 71 -5.98 -17.31 9.08
N LYS A 72 -7.13 -16.72 9.36
CA LYS A 72 -8.19 -17.26 10.22
C LYS A 72 -9.54 -17.15 9.52
N PRO A 73 -9.87 -18.03 8.58
CA PRO A 73 -11.06 -17.92 7.72
C PRO A 73 -12.37 -17.70 8.46
N ALA A 74 -12.50 -18.21 9.69
CA ALA A 74 -13.70 -18.02 10.51
C ALA A 74 -13.88 -16.58 11.02
N PHE A 75 -12.80 -15.79 11.07
CA PHE A 75 -12.79 -14.45 11.62
C PHE A 75 -12.31 -13.41 10.62
N ASP A 76 -11.70 -13.82 9.52
CA ASP A 76 -11.16 -12.90 8.52
C ASP A 76 -12.31 -12.08 7.88
N PRO A 77 -12.20 -10.75 7.83
CA PRO A 77 -13.19 -9.88 7.23
C PRO A 77 -13.10 -9.90 5.70
N TYR A 78 -14.12 -9.35 5.04
CA TYR A 78 -14.00 -8.89 3.67
C TYR A 78 -13.20 -7.59 3.64
N ILE A 79 -12.34 -7.41 2.64
CA ILE A 79 -11.43 -6.26 2.59
C ILE A 79 -11.50 -5.58 1.23
N PHE A 80 -11.72 -4.27 1.26
CA PHE A 80 -11.32 -3.39 0.17
C PHE A 80 -10.01 -2.72 0.56
N HIS A 81 -9.00 -2.84 -0.31
CA HIS A 81 -7.72 -2.17 -0.17
C HIS A 81 -7.57 -1.17 -1.30
N THR A 82 -7.60 0.10 -0.95
CA THR A 82 -7.50 1.20 -1.90
C THR A 82 -6.20 1.95 -1.69
N ASP A 83 -5.40 2.04 -2.72
CA ASP A 83 -4.17 2.84 -2.73
C ASP A 83 -4.25 3.93 -3.80
N THR A 84 -3.41 4.93 -3.69
CA THR A 84 -3.18 5.94 -4.72
C THR A 84 -1.78 5.76 -5.30
N SER A 85 -1.44 6.50 -6.35
CA SER A 85 -0.08 6.49 -6.92
C SER A 85 0.99 6.76 -5.87
N THR A 86 0.70 7.62 -4.89
CA THR A 86 1.61 7.92 -3.78
C THR A 86 2.05 6.68 -3.01
N GLN A 87 1.13 5.73 -2.75
CA GLN A 87 1.48 4.51 -2.02
C GLN A 87 2.43 3.61 -2.80
N TYR A 88 2.30 3.55 -4.12
CA TYR A 88 3.24 2.79 -4.94
C TYR A 88 4.63 3.40 -4.90
N TRP A 89 4.73 4.73 -5.00
CA TRP A 89 6.01 5.44 -4.99
C TRP A 89 6.67 5.51 -3.61
N GLN A 90 5.90 5.69 -2.56
CA GLN A 90 6.43 5.98 -1.22
C GLN A 90 6.25 4.84 -0.23
N SER A 91 5.09 4.15 -0.27
CA SER A 91 4.70 3.13 0.69
C SER A 91 4.75 1.70 0.13
N ARG A 92 5.41 1.50 -0.99
CA ARG A 92 5.73 0.19 -1.60
C ARG A 92 4.52 -0.71 -1.81
N ALA A 93 3.39 -0.11 -2.23
CA ALA A 93 2.12 -0.82 -2.39
C ALA A 93 2.22 -2.03 -3.32
N SER A 94 3.13 -2.03 -4.28
CA SER A 94 3.37 -3.18 -5.16
C SER A 94 3.59 -4.50 -4.41
N LEU A 95 4.23 -4.47 -3.24
CA LEU A 95 4.50 -5.65 -2.42
C LEU A 95 3.24 -6.28 -1.80
N VAL A 96 2.09 -5.61 -1.84
CA VAL A 96 0.81 -6.20 -1.44
C VAL A 96 0.37 -7.29 -2.42
N SER A 97 0.73 -7.14 -3.68
CA SER A 97 0.24 -7.98 -4.80
C SER A 97 1.32 -8.68 -5.59
N SER A 98 2.59 -8.32 -5.42
CA SER A 98 3.70 -8.88 -6.20
C SER A 98 4.81 -9.44 -5.32
N SER A 99 5.66 -10.25 -5.96
CA SER A 99 6.82 -10.84 -5.31
C SER A 99 7.89 -9.79 -5.00
N GLU A 100 8.70 -10.07 -3.99
CA GLU A 100 9.83 -9.24 -3.55
C GLU A 100 10.85 -8.97 -4.66
N GLY A 101 11.01 -9.93 -5.57
CA GLY A 101 11.87 -9.79 -6.75
C GLY A 101 11.21 -9.03 -7.91
N GLY A 102 9.94 -8.67 -7.82
CA GLY A 102 9.23 -7.99 -8.89
C GLY A 102 9.06 -8.85 -10.16
N THR A 103 8.88 -10.16 -10.00
CA THR A 103 8.87 -11.12 -11.13
C THR A 103 7.52 -11.79 -11.35
N MET A 104 6.62 -11.72 -10.38
CA MET A 104 5.31 -12.36 -10.49
C MET A 104 4.25 -11.63 -9.65
N ASP A 105 3.03 -11.67 -10.13
CA ASP A 105 1.85 -11.28 -9.38
C ASP A 105 1.35 -12.44 -8.51
N PHE A 106 0.82 -12.12 -7.34
CA PHE A 106 0.19 -13.10 -6.48
C PHE A 106 -1.31 -13.18 -6.74
N SER A 107 -1.85 -14.40 -6.65
CA SER A 107 -3.30 -14.60 -6.68
C SER A 107 -3.97 -13.91 -5.49
N GLU A 108 -5.13 -13.32 -5.73
CA GLU A 108 -5.91 -12.68 -4.69
C GLU A 108 -6.62 -13.68 -3.78
N SER A 109 -6.87 -13.26 -2.55
CA SER A 109 -7.84 -13.90 -1.69
C SER A 109 -9.27 -13.60 -2.17
N SER A 110 -10.16 -14.59 -2.12
CA SER A 110 -11.58 -14.38 -2.45
C SER A 110 -12.29 -13.37 -1.54
N ARG A 111 -11.67 -12.98 -0.43
CA ARG A 111 -12.19 -11.99 0.52
C ARG A 111 -11.58 -10.61 0.35
N VAL A 112 -10.80 -10.38 -0.70
CA VAL A 112 -10.09 -9.11 -0.91
C VAL A 112 -10.39 -8.56 -2.29
N ARG A 113 -10.57 -7.25 -2.36
CA ARG A 113 -10.51 -6.49 -3.60
C ARG A 113 -9.53 -5.35 -3.43
N LYS A 114 -8.72 -5.12 -4.45
CA LYS A 114 -7.69 -4.07 -4.48
C LYS A 114 -7.96 -3.07 -5.58
N PHE A 115 -7.83 -1.79 -5.26
CA PHE A 115 -8.09 -0.71 -6.20
C PHE A 115 -6.97 0.32 -6.14
N LEU A 116 -6.38 0.65 -7.28
CA LEU A 116 -5.60 1.86 -7.44
C LEU A 116 -6.55 2.99 -7.85
N ILE A 117 -6.52 4.10 -7.15
CA ILE A 117 -7.21 5.33 -7.55
C ILE A 117 -6.20 6.16 -8.33
N SER A 118 -6.32 6.12 -9.66
CA SER A 118 -5.37 6.77 -10.57
C SER A 118 -5.35 8.28 -10.40
N GLY A 119 -4.16 8.86 -10.42
CA GLY A 119 -3.96 10.31 -10.33
C GLY A 119 -4.28 10.92 -8.96
N ALA A 120 -4.74 10.14 -7.99
CA ALA A 120 -5.03 10.65 -6.65
C ALA A 120 -3.77 10.72 -5.78
N GLU A 121 -3.76 11.68 -4.87
CA GLU A 121 -2.80 11.76 -3.78
C GLU A 121 -3.38 11.23 -2.48
N SER A 122 -2.50 10.79 -1.56
CA SER A 122 -2.91 10.27 -0.24
C SER A 122 -3.63 11.30 0.64
N TYR A 123 -3.34 12.56 0.44
CA TYR A 123 -3.85 13.66 1.27
C TYR A 123 -4.52 14.72 0.40
N ASN A 124 -5.78 14.48 0.07
CA ASN A 124 -6.61 15.52 -0.54
C ASN A 124 -6.99 16.57 0.50
N ARG A 125 -6.34 17.73 0.44
CA ARG A 125 -6.83 18.91 1.15
C ARG A 125 -7.89 19.59 0.29
N PHE A 126 -9.13 19.53 0.72
CA PHE A 126 -10.19 20.36 0.16
C PHE A 126 -9.74 21.84 0.15
N ASN A 127 -9.79 22.49 -1.01
CA ASN A 127 -9.53 23.91 -1.24
C ASN A 127 -8.10 24.44 -1.15
N SER A 128 -7.09 23.66 -1.42
CA SER A 128 -5.77 24.22 -1.49
C SER A 128 -5.17 24.07 -2.89
N LEU A 129 -5.42 25.03 -3.76
CA LEU A 129 -4.55 25.35 -4.89
C LEU A 129 -3.16 25.85 -4.39
N ALA A 130 -2.97 25.90 -3.09
CA ALA A 130 -1.73 26.23 -2.47
C ALA A 130 -0.74 25.08 -2.62
N HIS A 131 0.48 25.38 -3.01
CA HIS A 131 1.65 24.50 -3.04
C HIS A 131 2.03 23.85 -1.69
N ASN A 132 1.08 23.72 -0.79
CA ASN A 132 1.28 23.49 0.63
C ASN A 132 0.73 22.13 1.09
N GLY A 133 1.28 21.03 0.56
CA GLY A 133 1.47 19.87 1.40
C GLY A 133 2.60 20.20 2.39
N TYR A 134 2.44 19.99 3.67
CA TYR A 134 3.47 20.07 4.72
C TYR A 134 4.77 20.85 4.34
N GLY A 135 4.68 22.17 4.29
CA GLY A 135 5.80 23.05 3.99
C GLY A 135 5.96 23.39 2.52
N GLU A 136 6.02 24.66 2.21
CA GLU A 136 5.98 25.31 0.89
C GLU A 136 7.07 24.90 -0.13
N ARG A 137 7.80 23.82 0.09
CA ARG A 137 9.00 23.49 -0.69
C ARG A 137 9.18 22.03 -1.07
N GLN A 138 8.17 21.17 -0.88
CA GLN A 138 8.39 19.73 -1.08
C GLN A 138 7.98 19.19 -2.46
N CYS A 139 7.11 19.87 -3.18
CA CYS A 139 6.68 19.45 -4.50
C CYS A 139 6.99 20.52 -5.55
N PHE A 140 7.50 20.07 -6.70
CA PHE A 140 7.79 20.96 -7.83
C PHE A 140 6.51 21.42 -8.54
N PHE A 141 5.51 20.54 -8.59
CA PHE A 141 4.19 20.82 -9.14
C PHE A 141 3.13 20.90 -8.05
N PRO A 142 2.02 21.62 -8.31
CA PRO A 142 0.84 21.56 -7.43
C PRO A 142 0.30 20.15 -7.27
N SER A 143 -0.27 19.88 -6.12
CA SER A 143 -1.00 18.63 -5.85
C SER A 143 -2.23 18.51 -6.75
N ASN A 144 -2.52 17.30 -7.19
CA ASN A 144 -3.75 17.02 -7.92
C ASN A 144 -4.95 16.99 -6.96
N ASN A 145 -5.90 17.90 -7.15
CA ASN A 145 -7.08 18.05 -6.30
C ASN A 145 -8.24 17.11 -6.69
N LEU A 146 -7.95 15.86 -6.92
CA LEU A 146 -8.95 14.89 -7.29
C LEU A 146 -9.91 14.57 -6.13
N HIS A 147 -11.20 14.76 -6.34
CA HIS A 147 -12.23 14.47 -5.34
C HIS A 147 -12.60 12.98 -5.31
N ILE A 148 -11.89 12.19 -4.51
CA ILE A 148 -12.15 10.75 -4.37
C ILE A 148 -13.38 10.39 -3.53
N GLY A 149 -14.02 11.37 -2.90
CA GLY A 149 -15.11 11.12 -1.94
C GLY A 149 -16.33 10.41 -2.52
N ALA A 150 -16.69 10.69 -3.77
CA ALA A 150 -17.81 10.00 -4.43
C ALA A 150 -17.45 8.53 -4.71
N LEU A 151 -16.23 8.27 -5.21
CA LEU A 151 -15.70 6.95 -5.46
C LEU A 151 -15.64 6.13 -4.17
N MET A 152 -15.12 6.72 -3.09
CA MET A 152 -15.04 6.04 -1.79
C MET A 152 -16.42 5.67 -1.25
N ARG A 153 -17.42 6.53 -1.40
CA ARG A 153 -18.81 6.19 -1.01
C ARG A 153 -19.35 5.03 -1.83
N ALA A 154 -19.14 5.01 -3.14
CA ALA A 154 -19.56 3.91 -4.00
C ALA A 154 -18.88 2.58 -3.60
N LEU A 155 -17.56 2.61 -3.31
CA LEU A 155 -16.85 1.44 -2.81
C LEU A 155 -17.37 0.98 -1.44
N PHE A 156 -17.73 1.91 -0.55
CA PHE A 156 -18.35 1.55 0.72
C PHE A 156 -19.70 0.84 0.55
N SER A 157 -20.56 1.33 -0.34
CA SER A 157 -21.84 0.66 -0.64
C SER A 157 -21.61 -0.74 -1.19
N ASN A 158 -20.68 -0.91 -2.12
CA ASN A 158 -20.34 -2.24 -2.65
C ASN A 158 -19.78 -3.19 -1.58
N LEU A 159 -18.98 -2.68 -0.64
CA LEU A 159 -18.47 -3.49 0.45
C LEU A 159 -19.61 -3.89 1.41
N GLU A 160 -20.55 -3.00 1.69
CA GLU A 160 -21.72 -3.28 2.50
C GLU A 160 -22.60 -4.37 1.88
N GLU A 161 -22.94 -4.26 0.60
CA GLU A 161 -23.69 -5.27 -0.16
C GLU A 161 -22.96 -6.62 -0.17
N TRP A 162 -21.64 -6.62 -0.34
CA TRP A 162 -20.85 -7.84 -0.30
C TRP A 162 -20.89 -8.51 1.07
N VAL A 163 -20.82 -7.74 2.14
CA VAL A 163 -20.85 -8.25 3.52
C VAL A 163 -22.24 -8.70 3.93
N ALA A 164 -23.27 -7.89 3.64
CA ALA A 164 -24.63 -8.13 4.11
C ALA A 164 -25.41 -9.14 3.26
N ASP A 165 -25.28 -9.03 1.96
CA ASP A 165 -26.13 -9.75 0.99
C ASP A 165 -25.37 -10.82 0.21
N GLY A 166 -24.03 -10.82 0.30
CA GLY A 166 -23.16 -11.72 -0.44
C GLY A 166 -23.02 -11.36 -1.92
N GLU A 167 -23.49 -10.18 -2.33
CA GLU A 167 -23.35 -9.69 -3.70
C GLU A 167 -21.88 -9.45 -4.00
N LEU A 168 -21.38 -10.07 -5.09
CA LEU A 168 -19.98 -9.93 -5.46
C LEU A 168 -19.69 -8.51 -5.95
N PRO A 169 -18.71 -7.83 -5.37
CA PRO A 169 -18.33 -6.49 -5.81
C PRO A 169 -17.57 -6.53 -7.13
N LEU A 170 -17.25 -5.35 -7.66
CA LEU A 170 -16.34 -5.19 -8.79
C LEU A 170 -15.04 -5.98 -8.57
N ASP A 171 -14.49 -6.53 -9.64
CA ASP A 171 -13.17 -7.13 -9.60
C ASP A 171 -12.09 -6.10 -9.28
N SER A 172 -10.98 -6.57 -8.75
CA SER A 172 -9.84 -5.70 -8.41
C SER A 172 -9.28 -4.99 -9.62
N ILE A 173 -9.06 -3.69 -9.49
CA ILE A 173 -8.49 -2.82 -10.52
C ILE A 173 -7.22 -2.18 -9.97
N TYR A 174 -6.08 -2.78 -10.26
CA TYR A 174 -4.76 -2.34 -9.79
C TYR A 174 -3.67 -2.80 -10.77
N PRO A 175 -2.51 -2.15 -10.80
CA PRO A 175 -1.45 -2.49 -11.74
C PRO A 175 -0.84 -3.86 -11.45
N LYS A 176 -0.48 -4.59 -12.50
CA LYS A 176 0.05 -5.94 -12.46
C LYS A 176 1.31 -6.08 -13.33
N ILE A 177 2.16 -7.03 -12.98
CA ILE A 177 3.39 -7.31 -13.73
C ILE A 177 3.05 -7.99 -15.05
N TYR A 178 2.10 -8.93 -15.04
CA TYR A 178 1.79 -9.77 -16.20
C TYR A 178 1.22 -9.00 -17.39
N ASP A 179 0.57 -7.85 -17.15
CA ASP A 179 0.00 -6.97 -18.18
C ASP A 179 0.83 -5.69 -18.40
N GLU A 180 2.04 -5.67 -17.84
CA GLU A 180 3.00 -4.57 -17.96
C GLU A 180 2.51 -3.22 -17.41
N THR A 181 1.46 -3.22 -16.60
CA THR A 181 0.96 -2.00 -15.94
C THR A 181 1.65 -1.72 -14.60
N LEU A 182 2.43 -2.68 -14.08
CA LEU A 182 3.31 -2.54 -12.91
C LEU A 182 4.75 -2.75 -13.34
N VAL A 183 5.57 -1.72 -13.30
CA VAL A 183 6.93 -1.70 -13.89
C VAL A 183 7.98 -1.21 -12.91
N GLU A 184 9.25 -1.49 -13.20
CA GLU A 184 10.35 -0.88 -12.45
C GLU A 184 10.37 0.64 -12.72
N ALA A 185 10.55 1.44 -11.69
CA ALA A 185 10.59 2.89 -11.82
C ALA A 185 11.66 3.40 -12.80
N SER A 186 12.76 2.64 -12.93
CA SER A 186 13.84 2.95 -13.89
C SER A 186 13.46 2.75 -15.36
N SER A 187 12.46 1.91 -15.62
CA SER A 187 11.97 1.61 -16.97
C SER A 187 10.72 2.40 -17.35
N MET A 188 10.18 3.17 -16.41
CA MET A 188 8.96 3.93 -16.64
C MET A 188 9.18 5.05 -17.65
N PHE A 189 8.23 5.16 -18.61
CA PHE A 189 8.17 6.32 -19.49
C PHE A 189 7.79 7.56 -18.67
N LEU A 190 8.55 8.62 -18.82
CA LEU A 190 8.24 9.93 -18.22
C LEU A 190 8.16 10.98 -19.32
N PRO A 191 7.09 11.76 -19.39
CA PRO A 191 7.02 12.91 -20.26
C PRO A 191 8.24 13.82 -20.07
N SER A 192 8.74 14.44 -21.14
CA SER A 192 9.98 15.23 -21.14
C SER A 192 9.96 16.34 -20.09
N LEU A 193 8.82 17.00 -19.91
CA LEU A 193 8.65 18.06 -18.91
C LEU A 193 8.87 17.57 -17.46
N ILE A 194 8.49 16.32 -17.19
CA ILE A 194 8.63 15.70 -15.86
C ILE A 194 10.03 15.13 -15.71
N LYS A 195 10.59 14.53 -16.76
CA LYS A 195 11.86 13.81 -16.75
C LYS A 195 13.05 14.68 -16.31
N GLU A 196 13.08 15.92 -16.71
CA GLU A 196 14.16 16.84 -16.34
C GLU A 196 14.19 17.18 -14.84
N ASN A 197 13.03 17.11 -14.19
CA ASN A 197 12.85 17.45 -12.78
C ASN A 197 12.61 16.22 -11.89
N PHE A 198 12.48 15.05 -12.50
CA PHE A 198 12.20 13.82 -11.77
C PHE A 198 13.47 13.27 -11.13
N ARG A 199 13.46 13.19 -9.83
CA ARG A 199 14.47 12.46 -9.07
C ARG A 199 13.80 11.25 -8.46
N ALA A 200 14.10 10.08 -8.99
CA ALA A 200 13.63 8.80 -8.47
C ALA A 200 14.28 8.51 -7.10
N ALA A 201 13.91 9.24 -6.08
CA ALA A 201 14.21 8.87 -4.71
C ALA A 201 13.18 7.82 -4.27
N LEU A 202 13.32 6.61 -4.77
CA LEU A 202 12.53 5.50 -4.28
C LEU A 202 13.05 5.10 -2.91
N ASN A 203 12.15 5.01 -1.95
CA ASN A 203 12.46 4.42 -0.66
C ASN A 203 12.67 2.92 -0.86
N GLY A 204 13.92 2.51 -1.07
CA GLY A 204 14.29 1.11 -1.08
C GLY A 204 13.83 0.45 0.22
N SER A 205 13.49 -0.81 0.15
CA SER A 205 13.06 -1.58 1.30
C SER A 205 13.74 -2.93 1.31
N GLY A 206 13.94 -3.46 2.50
CA GLY A 206 14.49 -4.78 2.67
C GLY A 206 13.90 -5.49 3.89
N ASP A 207 13.99 -6.81 3.89
CA ASP A 207 13.80 -7.57 5.12
C ASP A 207 15.01 -7.37 6.02
N MET A 208 14.74 -7.15 7.29
CA MET A 208 15.77 -6.91 8.30
C MET A 208 15.72 -8.00 9.37
N GLU A 209 16.88 -8.47 9.81
CA GLU A 209 17.06 -9.36 10.93
C GLU A 209 17.29 -8.54 12.21
N PHE A 210 16.41 -8.70 13.19
CA PHE A 210 16.48 -8.01 14.49
C PHE A 210 16.89 -8.93 15.64
N GLY A 211 17.38 -10.11 15.34
CA GLY A 211 17.68 -11.13 16.31
C GLY A 211 16.71 -12.32 16.26
N SER A 212 16.63 -13.10 17.32
CA SER A 212 15.76 -14.27 17.34
C SER A 212 14.32 -13.91 16.96
N ARG A 213 13.80 -14.55 15.90
CA ARG A 213 12.44 -14.34 15.41
C ARG A 213 11.36 -14.50 16.50
N VAL A 214 11.54 -15.44 17.41
CA VAL A 214 10.61 -15.64 18.51
C VAL A 214 10.56 -14.42 19.41
N LYS A 215 11.72 -13.81 19.66
CA LYS A 215 11.83 -12.58 20.44
C LYS A 215 11.26 -11.40 19.67
N PHE A 216 11.56 -11.29 18.38
CA PHE A 216 11.01 -10.23 17.53
C PHE A 216 9.48 -10.26 17.49
N ASN A 217 8.86 -11.43 17.26
CA ASN A 217 7.42 -11.59 17.29
C ASN A 217 6.76 -11.24 18.63
N ARG A 218 7.55 -11.19 19.70
CA ARG A 218 7.14 -10.70 21.03
C ARG A 218 7.51 -9.24 21.28
N GLY A 219 7.94 -8.52 20.25
CA GLY A 219 8.37 -7.13 20.37
C GLY A 219 9.74 -6.95 21.03
N VAL A 220 10.56 -7.98 21.05
CA VAL A 220 11.93 -7.90 21.57
C VAL A 220 12.92 -7.86 20.43
N VAL A 221 13.70 -6.79 20.38
CA VAL A 221 14.80 -6.58 19.44
C VAL A 221 16.10 -6.78 20.21
N ASP A 222 16.95 -7.69 19.79
CA ASP A 222 18.24 -7.96 20.43
C ASP A 222 19.43 -7.82 19.45
N LEU A 223 19.18 -7.50 18.20
CA LEU A 223 20.19 -7.10 17.21
C LEU A 223 19.97 -5.65 16.79
N LEU A 224 20.81 -4.74 17.25
CA LEU A 224 20.90 -3.33 16.88
C LEU A 224 22.35 -3.01 16.47
N ALA A 225 22.65 -2.50 15.26
CA ALA A 225 21.73 -2.25 14.15
C ALA A 225 21.27 -3.57 13.50
N PRO A 226 20.04 -3.61 12.92
CA PRO A 226 19.56 -4.80 12.23
C PRO A 226 20.39 -5.04 10.98
N GLU A 227 20.53 -6.30 10.60
CA GLU A 227 21.14 -6.69 9.33
C GLU A 227 20.07 -6.73 8.22
N VAL A 228 20.39 -6.15 7.07
CA VAL A 228 19.55 -6.26 5.87
C VAL A 228 19.79 -7.62 5.24
N ILE A 229 18.81 -8.51 5.30
CA ILE A 229 18.90 -9.88 4.77
C ILE A 229 18.37 -10.01 3.35
N ALA A 230 17.59 -9.06 2.87
CA ALA A 230 17.08 -9.01 1.50
C ALA A 230 16.70 -7.60 1.11
N ASN A 231 16.83 -7.30 -0.18
CA ASN A 231 16.31 -6.06 -0.76
C ASN A 231 15.11 -6.37 -1.66
N HIS A 232 14.09 -5.53 -1.59
CA HIS A 232 12.90 -5.64 -2.41
C HIS A 232 12.99 -4.69 -3.59
N LYS A 233 12.50 -5.13 -4.75
CA LYS A 233 12.27 -4.25 -5.87
C LYS A 233 11.05 -3.38 -5.61
N VAL A 234 11.17 -2.09 -5.90
CA VAL A 234 10.06 -1.16 -5.89
C VAL A 234 9.51 -1.02 -7.30
N LEU A 235 8.26 -1.45 -7.47
CA LEU A 235 7.54 -1.33 -8.72
C LEU A 235 6.50 -0.21 -8.58
N VAL A 236 6.25 0.46 -9.68
CA VAL A 236 5.32 1.60 -9.76
C VAL A 236 4.34 1.39 -10.90
N PRO A 237 3.16 2.03 -10.88
CA PRO A 237 2.25 2.00 -12.01
C PRO A 237 2.92 2.54 -13.26
N ALA A 238 2.74 1.87 -14.38
CA ALA A 238 3.11 2.41 -15.68
C ALA A 238 2.20 3.60 -16.02
N VAL A 239 2.76 4.59 -16.71
CA VAL A 239 2.03 5.79 -17.11
C VAL A 239 1.96 5.92 -18.63
N ASP A 240 0.93 6.62 -19.11
CA ASP A 240 0.75 6.97 -20.49
C ASP A 240 1.68 8.12 -20.92
N GLN A 241 1.54 8.57 -22.17
CA GLN A 241 2.31 9.69 -22.73
C GLN A 241 2.10 11.02 -22.01
N PHE A 242 1.06 11.16 -21.19
CA PHE A 242 0.74 12.35 -20.42
C PHE A 242 1.16 12.23 -18.94
N GLY A 243 1.56 11.05 -18.51
CA GLY A 243 1.96 10.78 -17.13
C GLY A 243 0.84 10.26 -16.23
N HIS A 244 -0.30 9.84 -16.80
CA HIS A 244 -1.40 9.22 -16.07
C HIS A 244 -1.17 7.72 -15.90
N ASP A 245 -1.53 7.18 -14.75
CA ASP A 245 -1.45 5.73 -14.53
C ASP A 245 -2.33 4.98 -15.55
N ILE A 246 -1.75 4.00 -16.25
CA ILE A 246 -2.47 3.19 -17.26
C ILE A 246 -3.47 2.24 -16.59
N ALA A 247 -3.15 1.74 -15.39
CA ALA A 247 -4.03 0.89 -14.60
C ALA A 247 -4.60 1.64 -13.41
N GLY A 248 -5.79 1.26 -13.00
CA GLY A 248 -6.47 1.82 -11.86
C GLY A 248 -7.87 2.29 -12.19
N MET A 249 -8.59 2.72 -11.18
CA MET A 249 -9.90 3.33 -11.33
C MET A 249 -9.72 4.77 -11.82
N GLU A 250 -10.20 5.05 -13.01
CA GLU A 250 -10.24 6.42 -13.53
C GLU A 250 -11.35 7.18 -12.81
N THR A 251 -10.98 8.29 -12.24
CA THR A 251 -11.96 9.27 -11.81
C THR A 251 -12.05 10.30 -12.93
N HIS A 252 -13.09 10.20 -13.75
CA HIS A 252 -13.40 11.27 -14.66
C HIS A 252 -13.56 12.55 -13.85
N GLY A 253 -12.65 13.50 -14.06
CA GLY A 253 -12.76 14.80 -13.44
C GLY A 253 -14.16 15.32 -13.72
N MET A 254 -14.89 15.77 -12.71
CA MET A 254 -15.98 16.69 -12.98
C MET A 254 -15.30 17.87 -13.64
N GLU A 255 -15.51 18.04 -14.94
CA GLU A 255 -15.23 19.30 -15.59
C GLU A 255 -16.00 20.34 -14.79
N SER A 256 -15.28 21.08 -13.96
CA SER A 256 -15.84 22.28 -13.40
C SER A 256 -15.90 23.26 -14.54
N ASP A 257 -17.07 23.38 -15.17
CA ASP A 257 -17.40 24.53 -15.95
C ASP A 257 -17.19 25.76 -15.05
N ILE A 258 -16.06 26.41 -15.23
CA ILE A 258 -15.78 27.76 -14.69
C ILE A 258 -15.95 28.74 -15.85
#